data_2684a19fdd7ae0d97c3e019cdd7384ba
#
_entry.id   2684a19fdd7ae0d97c3e019cdd7384ba
#
_cell.length_a   1.000
_cell.length_b   1.000
_cell.length_c   1.000
_cell.angle_alpha   90.00
_cell.angle_beta   90.00
_cell.angle_gamma   90.00
#
_symmetry.space_group_name_H-M   'P 1'
#
loop_
_entity.id
_entity.type
_entity.pdbx_description
1 polymer ?
#
loop_
_entity_poly.entity_id
_entity_poly.type
_entity_poly.pdbx_seq_one_letter_code
_entity_poly.pdbx_strand_id
1 'polypeptide(L)'
;MTAGARYPSAPNSSNRRFLVMSNMAASESLIIAAKRLRDAVAKLQFAAPVAHIYNPLIYAWRAHEMYLQRYGNSRKHVLFLGMNPGPFGMAQTGVPFGQIAAVRDWLGIHAKIGHAQDEHPKRPVTGFDCSRSEISGQRLWGLFAKRFGSAEIFFHEHMVMNYCPLAFCEGSGRNRTPDKLPANERMLLFAACDDHLREVVRILQPEWLVAVGDFAGKRAREVIANPPPRIGQILHPSPACPASNNNWAGIATTQLRDLGVWK
;
A
#
# COMPACT_ATOMS: atom_id res chain seq x y z
N MET A 1 30.16 0.64 -58.63
CA MET A 1 29.10 1.27 -57.81
C MET A 1 28.51 0.18 -56.91
N THR A 2 28.99 0.11 -55.68
CA THR A 2 28.58 -0.92 -54.70
C THR A 2 27.66 -0.27 -53.68
N ALA A 3 26.38 -0.68 -53.66
CA ALA A 3 25.37 -0.20 -52.74
C ALA A 3 25.59 -0.86 -51.37
N GLY A 4 25.94 -0.06 -50.36
CA GLY A 4 26.08 -0.51 -48.98
C GLY A 4 24.71 -0.71 -48.33
N ALA A 5 24.42 -1.93 -47.91
CA ALA A 5 23.27 -2.27 -47.10
C ALA A 5 23.38 -1.62 -45.71
N ARG A 6 22.45 -0.74 -45.34
CA ARG A 6 22.32 -0.21 -43.97
C ARG A 6 21.53 -1.23 -43.12
N TYR A 7 22.19 -1.77 -42.10
CA TYR A 7 21.51 -2.56 -41.07
C TYR A 7 20.70 -1.62 -40.13
N PRO A 8 19.49 -1.98 -39.78
CA PRO A 8 18.73 -1.18 -38.80
C PRO A 8 19.36 -1.27 -37.42
N SER A 9 19.56 -0.13 -36.79
CA SER A 9 20.08 -0.02 -35.42
C SER A 9 19.19 -0.74 -34.41
N ALA A 10 19.80 -1.48 -33.49
CA ALA A 10 19.09 -2.21 -32.44
C ALA A 10 18.25 -1.24 -31.58
N PRO A 11 17.02 -1.61 -31.17
CA PRO A 11 16.17 -0.76 -30.36
C PRO A 11 16.80 -0.49 -28.99
N ASN A 12 16.75 0.75 -28.57
CA ASN A 12 17.30 1.30 -27.34
C ASN A 12 16.77 0.51 -26.12
N SER A 13 17.61 0.24 -25.12
CA SER A 13 17.29 -0.57 -23.93
C SER A 13 16.06 -0.09 -23.14
N SER A 14 15.75 1.21 -23.21
CA SER A 14 14.54 1.82 -22.66
C SER A 14 13.26 1.32 -23.35
N ASN A 15 13.27 1.19 -24.68
CA ASN A 15 12.13 0.69 -25.46
C ASN A 15 11.87 -0.81 -25.24
N ARG A 16 12.90 -1.61 -24.98
CA ARG A 16 12.70 -3.03 -24.63
C ARG A 16 12.02 -3.23 -23.29
N ARG A 17 12.31 -2.41 -22.28
CA ARG A 17 11.60 -2.45 -20.99
C ARG A 17 10.12 -2.08 -21.12
N PHE A 18 9.78 -1.08 -21.93
CA PHE A 18 8.39 -0.71 -22.20
C PHE A 18 7.61 -1.79 -22.95
N LEU A 19 8.19 -2.44 -23.94
CA LEU A 19 7.53 -3.51 -24.70
C LEU A 19 7.31 -4.80 -23.88
N VAL A 20 8.24 -5.18 -23.01
CA VAL A 20 8.08 -6.36 -22.15
C VAL A 20 6.97 -6.15 -21.11
N MET A 21 6.80 -4.93 -20.58
CA MET A 21 5.75 -4.64 -19.59
C MET A 21 4.34 -4.54 -20.21
N SER A 22 4.20 -4.31 -21.52
CA SER A 22 2.88 -4.22 -22.18
C SER A 22 2.14 -5.57 -22.30
N ASN A 23 2.84 -6.70 -22.12
CA ASN A 23 2.26 -8.04 -22.20
C ASN A 23 2.15 -8.75 -20.83
N MET A 24 2.60 -8.13 -19.74
CA MET A 24 2.50 -8.73 -18.40
C MET A 24 1.15 -8.46 -17.76
N ALA A 25 0.62 -9.43 -17.02
CA ALA A 25 -0.58 -9.22 -16.20
C ALA A 25 -0.34 -8.09 -15.17
N ALA A 26 -1.39 -7.31 -14.88
CA ALA A 26 -1.28 -6.19 -13.93
C ALA A 26 -0.75 -6.65 -12.56
N SER A 27 -1.20 -7.82 -12.06
CA SER A 27 -0.73 -8.41 -10.81
C SER A 27 0.77 -8.73 -10.82
N GLU A 28 1.31 -9.26 -11.92
CA GLU A 28 2.74 -9.52 -12.05
C GLU A 28 3.56 -8.22 -12.03
N SER A 29 3.08 -7.19 -12.71
CA SER A 29 3.69 -5.87 -12.69
C SER A 29 3.69 -5.26 -11.28
N LEU A 30 2.59 -5.39 -10.52
CA LEU A 30 2.49 -4.95 -9.13
C LEU A 30 3.44 -5.73 -8.22
N ILE A 31 3.58 -7.04 -8.41
CA ILE A 31 4.52 -7.88 -7.66
C ILE A 31 5.97 -7.42 -7.88
N ILE A 32 6.33 -7.13 -9.12
CA ILE A 32 7.67 -6.61 -9.44
C ILE A 32 7.88 -5.22 -8.80
N ALA A 33 6.89 -4.34 -8.87
CA ALA A 33 6.96 -3.02 -8.24
C ALA A 33 7.10 -3.14 -6.71
N ALA A 34 6.34 -4.02 -6.07
CA ALA A 34 6.43 -4.26 -4.63
C ALA A 34 7.79 -4.87 -4.22
N LYS A 35 8.36 -5.78 -5.02
CA LYS A 35 9.72 -6.31 -4.79
C LYS A 35 10.78 -5.21 -4.87
N ARG A 36 10.68 -4.32 -5.87
CA ARG A 36 11.60 -3.17 -5.99
C ARG A 36 11.52 -2.25 -4.79
N LEU A 37 10.30 -1.90 -4.35
CA LEU A 37 10.09 -1.10 -3.14
C LEU A 37 10.68 -1.79 -1.92
N ARG A 38 10.36 -3.08 -1.70
CA ARG A 38 10.90 -3.90 -0.61
C ARG A 38 12.42 -3.79 -0.51
N ASP A 39 13.09 -4.01 -1.65
CA ASP A 39 14.55 -4.07 -1.74
C ASP A 39 15.19 -2.67 -1.63
N ALA A 40 14.52 -1.63 -2.10
CA ALA A 40 14.97 -0.25 -1.96
C ALA A 40 14.91 0.20 -0.50
N VAL A 41 13.77 -0.01 0.19
CA VAL A 41 13.62 0.45 1.58
C VAL A 41 14.40 -0.42 2.59
N ALA A 42 14.71 -1.66 2.25
CA ALA A 42 15.54 -2.54 3.09
C ALA A 42 16.99 -2.05 3.27
N LYS A 43 17.45 -1.18 2.39
CA LYS A 43 18.81 -0.59 2.44
C LYS A 43 18.89 0.68 3.28
N LEU A 44 17.74 1.23 3.67
CA LEU A 44 17.68 2.49 4.41
C LEU A 44 17.98 2.27 5.89
N GLN A 45 18.66 3.25 6.49
CA GLN A 45 18.97 3.28 7.90
C GLN A 45 18.22 4.44 8.54
N PHE A 46 17.82 4.25 9.79
CA PHE A 46 17.05 5.23 10.54
C PHE A 46 17.69 5.40 11.94
N ALA A 47 17.88 6.64 12.33
CA ALA A 47 18.47 6.97 13.62
C ALA A 47 17.43 7.00 14.76
N ALA A 48 17.91 7.10 15.98
CA ALA A 48 17.05 7.34 17.14
C ALA A 48 16.11 8.55 16.90
N PRO A 49 14.86 8.47 17.35
CA PRO A 49 14.31 7.51 18.31
C PRO A 49 13.75 6.20 17.67
N VAL A 50 13.90 5.97 16.37
CA VAL A 50 13.58 4.69 15.74
C VAL A 50 14.56 3.65 16.26
N ALA A 51 14.04 2.58 16.84
CA ALA A 51 14.84 1.48 17.38
C ALA A 51 14.60 0.17 16.62
N HIS A 52 13.37 -0.06 16.14
CA HIS A 52 13.00 -1.27 15.41
C HIS A 52 12.23 -0.90 14.14
N ILE A 53 12.52 -1.62 13.06
CA ILE A 53 11.92 -1.40 11.74
C ILE A 53 11.31 -2.71 11.26
N TYR A 54 10.02 -2.66 10.93
CA TYR A 54 9.31 -3.79 10.38
C TYR A 54 9.09 -3.57 8.89
N ASN A 55 9.57 -4.52 8.08
CA ASN A 55 9.29 -4.55 6.64
C ASN A 55 8.44 -5.79 6.31
N PRO A 56 7.10 -5.70 6.36
CA PRO A 56 6.21 -6.82 6.06
C PRO A 56 6.38 -7.38 4.64
N LEU A 57 6.93 -6.59 3.72
CA LEU A 57 7.23 -7.08 2.37
C LEU A 57 8.40 -8.09 2.35
N ILE A 58 9.12 -8.27 3.47
CA ILE A 58 10.13 -9.32 3.63
C ILE A 58 9.49 -10.53 4.30
N TYR A 59 9.12 -10.41 5.56
CA TYR A 59 8.72 -11.56 6.38
C TYR A 59 7.26 -12.03 6.17
N ALA A 60 6.41 -11.17 5.64
CA ALA A 60 5.03 -11.48 5.28
C ALA A 60 4.80 -11.48 3.75
N TRP A 61 5.87 -11.65 2.97
CA TRP A 61 5.83 -11.55 1.51
C TRP A 61 4.78 -12.44 0.88
N ARG A 62 4.67 -13.70 1.34
CA ARG A 62 3.72 -14.64 0.74
C ARG A 62 2.28 -14.16 0.80
N ALA A 63 1.84 -13.61 1.92
CA ALA A 63 0.50 -13.06 2.07
C ALA A 63 0.31 -11.79 1.21
N HIS A 64 1.34 -10.93 1.13
CA HIS A 64 1.32 -9.76 0.27
C HIS A 64 1.24 -10.14 -1.22
N GLU A 65 2.03 -11.11 -1.63
CA GLU A 65 2.02 -11.63 -3.00
C GLU A 65 0.66 -12.23 -3.38
N MET A 66 0.06 -13.04 -2.49
CA MET A 66 -1.31 -13.56 -2.67
C MET A 66 -2.34 -12.43 -2.82
N TYR A 67 -2.21 -11.36 -2.03
CA TYR A 67 -3.06 -10.18 -2.12
C TYR A 67 -2.97 -9.53 -3.51
N LEU A 68 -1.75 -9.31 -4.01
CA LEU A 68 -1.54 -8.72 -5.32
C LEU A 68 -1.99 -9.66 -6.46
N GLN A 69 -1.70 -10.95 -6.37
CA GLN A 69 -2.14 -11.95 -7.36
C GLN A 69 -3.65 -12.05 -7.45
N ARG A 70 -4.34 -12.10 -6.31
CA ARG A 70 -5.77 -12.30 -6.28
C ARG A 70 -6.55 -11.06 -6.69
N TYR A 71 -6.09 -9.89 -6.27
CA TYR A 71 -6.87 -8.66 -6.38
C TYR A 71 -6.28 -7.59 -7.29
N GLY A 72 -5.02 -7.71 -7.68
CA GLY A 72 -4.31 -6.75 -8.54
C GLY A 72 -4.33 -7.08 -10.04
N ASN A 73 -5.20 -7.95 -10.50
CA ASN A 73 -5.15 -8.54 -11.84
C ASN A 73 -5.78 -7.68 -12.96
N SER A 74 -6.37 -6.54 -12.64
CA SER A 74 -7.05 -5.65 -13.59
C SER A 74 -6.84 -4.18 -13.26
N ARG A 75 -7.18 -3.30 -14.19
CA ARG A 75 -7.37 -1.87 -13.91
C ARG A 75 -8.38 -1.68 -12.79
N LYS A 76 -8.26 -0.57 -12.06
CA LYS A 76 -9.14 -0.25 -10.94
C LYS A 76 -9.77 1.13 -11.15
N HIS A 77 -11.05 1.22 -10.87
CA HIS A 77 -11.71 2.52 -10.85
C HIS A 77 -11.20 3.38 -9.68
N VAL A 78 -11.00 2.76 -8.51
CA VAL A 78 -10.58 3.47 -7.29
C VAL A 78 -9.36 2.80 -6.66
N LEU A 79 -8.31 3.61 -6.39
CA LEU A 79 -7.19 3.25 -5.54
C LEU A 79 -7.31 3.95 -4.19
N PHE A 80 -7.55 3.20 -3.11
CA PHE A 80 -7.46 3.72 -1.75
C PHE A 80 -6.00 3.68 -1.27
N LEU A 81 -5.49 4.81 -0.79
CA LEU A 81 -4.11 4.96 -0.35
C LEU A 81 -4.03 5.28 1.14
N GLY A 82 -3.47 4.36 1.94
CA GLY A 82 -3.11 4.60 3.34
C GLY A 82 -1.69 5.13 3.52
N MET A 83 -1.29 5.41 4.76
CA MET A 83 0.05 5.91 5.08
C MET A 83 1.07 4.77 5.14
N ASN A 84 1.03 3.95 6.18
CA ASN A 84 2.01 2.90 6.47
C ASN A 84 1.41 1.81 7.37
N PRO A 85 2.10 0.66 7.57
CA PRO A 85 1.61 -0.44 8.39
C PRO A 85 1.33 -0.05 9.83
N GLY A 86 0.16 -0.45 10.34
CA GLY A 86 -0.10 -0.51 11.77
C GLY A 86 0.50 -1.77 12.40
N PRO A 87 0.86 -1.72 13.70
CA PRO A 87 1.57 -2.81 14.38
C PRO A 87 0.75 -4.10 14.54
N PHE A 88 -0.58 -4.02 14.47
CA PHE A 88 -1.50 -5.16 14.63
C PHE A 88 -2.31 -5.45 13.35
N GLY A 89 -1.92 -4.83 12.25
CA GLY A 89 -2.51 -4.96 10.94
C GLY A 89 -1.51 -5.46 9.91
N MET A 90 -1.13 -4.61 8.96
CA MET A 90 -0.19 -5.00 7.90
C MET A 90 1.15 -5.50 8.44
N ALA A 91 1.62 -5.01 9.60
CA ALA A 91 2.84 -5.55 10.22
C ALA A 91 2.69 -7.03 10.61
N GLN A 92 1.47 -7.53 10.83
CA GLN A 92 1.21 -8.94 11.12
C GLN A 92 0.88 -9.75 9.86
N THR A 93 0.13 -9.19 8.93
CA THR A 93 -0.48 -9.93 7.82
C THR A 93 0.16 -9.68 6.45
N GLY A 94 0.97 -8.62 6.29
CA GLY A 94 1.48 -8.20 5.00
C GLY A 94 0.45 -7.52 4.08
N VAL A 95 -0.82 -7.44 4.47
CA VAL A 95 -1.90 -6.83 3.69
C VAL A 95 -2.19 -5.40 4.19
N PRO A 96 -2.38 -4.40 3.33
CA PRO A 96 -2.72 -3.04 3.74
C PRO A 96 -3.96 -3.00 4.66
N PHE A 97 -3.91 -2.24 5.75
CA PHE A 97 -4.95 -2.21 6.78
C PHE A 97 -5.31 -3.60 7.33
N GLY A 98 -4.38 -4.54 7.31
CA GLY A 98 -4.58 -5.98 7.40
C GLY A 98 -5.03 -6.48 8.78
N GLN A 99 -6.19 -6.05 9.27
CA GLN A 99 -6.85 -6.64 10.43
C GLN A 99 -7.10 -8.13 10.18
N ILE A 100 -6.70 -8.97 11.12
CA ILE A 100 -6.54 -10.43 10.93
C ILE A 100 -7.81 -11.12 10.45
N ALA A 101 -8.94 -10.93 11.12
CA ALA A 101 -10.19 -11.55 10.72
C ALA A 101 -10.63 -11.09 9.32
N ALA A 102 -10.48 -9.81 8.99
CA ALA A 102 -10.80 -9.32 7.65
C ALA A 102 -9.92 -9.96 6.58
N VAL A 103 -8.61 -10.09 6.83
CA VAL A 103 -7.68 -10.70 5.86
C VAL A 103 -7.93 -12.18 5.70
N ARG A 104 -8.11 -12.91 6.82
CA ARG A 104 -8.32 -14.35 6.80
C ARG A 104 -9.69 -14.72 6.25
N ASP A 105 -10.76 -14.11 6.78
CA ASP A 105 -12.13 -14.60 6.58
C ASP A 105 -12.83 -13.92 5.39
N TRP A 106 -12.59 -12.62 5.17
CA TRP A 106 -13.22 -11.89 4.08
C TRP A 106 -12.35 -11.82 2.82
N LEU A 107 -11.04 -11.52 2.96
CA LEU A 107 -10.11 -11.54 1.83
C LEU A 107 -9.66 -12.97 1.46
N GLY A 108 -9.91 -13.96 2.29
CA GLY A 108 -9.50 -15.36 2.06
C GLY A 108 -7.99 -15.53 1.89
N ILE A 109 -7.20 -14.69 2.58
CA ILE A 109 -5.73 -14.75 2.53
C ILE A 109 -5.23 -15.31 3.86
N HIS A 110 -4.54 -16.43 3.77
CA HIS A 110 -3.86 -17.06 4.89
C HIS A 110 -2.53 -17.64 4.41
N ALA A 111 -1.45 -17.26 5.05
CA ALA A 111 -0.11 -17.74 4.74
C ALA A 111 0.76 -17.76 5.99
N LYS A 112 1.79 -18.60 6.00
CA LYS A 112 2.80 -18.56 7.06
C LYS A 112 3.50 -17.19 7.01
N ILE A 113 3.56 -16.53 8.15
CA ILE A 113 4.28 -15.27 8.35
C ILE A 113 5.59 -15.60 9.05
N GLY A 114 6.68 -15.02 8.57
CA GLY A 114 7.98 -15.09 9.22
C GLY A 114 8.13 -14.08 10.35
N HIS A 115 9.34 -13.90 10.83
CA HIS A 115 9.69 -12.93 11.87
C HIS A 115 10.43 -11.74 11.26
N ALA A 116 10.27 -10.56 11.85
CA ALA A 116 11.15 -9.45 11.55
C ALA A 116 12.56 -9.74 12.14
N GLN A 117 13.59 -9.17 11.52
CA GLN A 117 14.97 -9.39 11.95
C GLN A 117 15.22 -8.89 13.38
N ASP A 118 14.56 -7.80 13.74
CA ASP A 118 14.66 -7.17 15.06
C ASP A 118 13.26 -6.74 15.52
N GLU A 119 12.70 -7.48 16.48
CA GLU A 119 11.35 -7.25 16.99
C GLU A 119 11.39 -6.60 18.37
N HIS A 120 10.60 -5.54 18.54
CA HIS A 120 10.39 -4.96 19.86
C HIS A 120 9.55 -5.93 20.73
N PRO A 121 9.92 -6.23 22.01
CA PRO A 121 9.21 -7.20 22.85
C PRO A 121 7.70 -6.93 23.03
N LYS A 122 7.28 -5.67 22.99
CA LYS A 122 5.86 -5.26 23.06
C LYS A 122 5.16 -5.30 21.70
N ARG A 123 5.86 -5.62 20.61
CA ARG A 123 5.38 -5.61 19.23
C ARG A 123 5.86 -6.84 18.45
N PRO A 124 5.72 -8.05 18.99
CA PRO A 124 6.13 -9.26 18.28
C PRO A 124 5.30 -9.47 17.01
N VAL A 125 5.91 -10.08 16.01
CA VAL A 125 5.22 -10.54 14.80
C VAL A 125 4.76 -11.98 15.05
N THR A 126 3.48 -12.14 15.33
CA THR A 126 2.83 -13.45 15.54
C THR A 126 1.92 -13.84 14.35
N GLY A 127 1.89 -12.99 13.32
CA GLY A 127 1.13 -13.25 12.11
C GLY A 127 -0.37 -13.35 12.36
N PHE A 128 -0.99 -14.39 11.83
CA PHE A 128 -2.43 -14.66 11.99
C PHE A 128 -2.84 -15.09 13.40
N ASP A 129 -1.88 -15.42 14.27
CA ASP A 129 -2.13 -15.75 15.68
C ASP A 129 -2.10 -14.50 16.59
N CYS A 130 -1.92 -13.31 16.03
CA CYS A 130 -1.96 -12.07 16.81
C CYS A 130 -3.34 -11.86 17.42
N SER A 131 -3.40 -11.82 18.75
CA SER A 131 -4.65 -11.63 19.51
C SER A 131 -5.18 -10.20 19.49
N ARG A 132 -4.37 -9.23 19.03
CA ARG A 132 -4.74 -7.81 18.98
C ARG A 132 -5.31 -7.46 17.62
N SER A 133 -6.37 -6.62 17.62
CA SER A 133 -7.02 -6.15 16.41
C SER A 133 -6.59 -4.73 16.04
N GLU A 134 -6.36 -4.49 14.77
CA GLU A 134 -6.16 -3.13 14.23
C GLU A 134 -7.50 -2.47 13.96
N ILE A 135 -7.85 -1.47 14.76
CA ILE A 135 -9.14 -0.78 14.66
C ILE A 135 -9.30 -0.06 13.30
N SER A 136 -8.22 0.50 12.76
CA SER A 136 -8.28 1.16 11.45
C SER A 136 -8.66 0.19 10.33
N GLY A 137 -8.04 -0.98 10.33
CA GLY A 137 -8.36 -2.06 9.38
C GLY A 137 -9.75 -2.64 9.59
N GLN A 138 -10.15 -2.84 10.85
CA GLN A 138 -11.49 -3.31 11.18
C GLN A 138 -12.58 -2.36 10.64
N ARG A 139 -12.39 -1.06 10.81
CA ARG A 139 -13.33 -0.04 10.31
C ARG A 139 -13.36 -0.01 8.78
N LEU A 140 -12.18 0.04 8.13
CA LEU A 140 -12.08 0.15 6.68
C LEU A 140 -12.67 -1.08 5.98
N TRP A 141 -12.17 -2.26 6.31
CA TRP A 141 -12.66 -3.50 5.72
C TRP A 141 -14.10 -3.82 6.10
N GLY A 142 -14.53 -3.48 7.33
CA GLY A 142 -15.91 -3.63 7.76
C GLY A 142 -16.88 -2.76 6.96
N LEU A 143 -16.51 -1.54 6.60
CA LEU A 143 -17.29 -0.68 5.70
C LEU A 143 -17.42 -1.32 4.31
N PHE A 144 -16.31 -1.80 3.76
CA PHE A 144 -16.31 -2.40 2.42
C PHE A 144 -17.08 -3.72 2.39
N ALA A 145 -16.89 -4.57 3.39
CA ALA A 145 -17.64 -5.83 3.52
C ALA A 145 -19.15 -5.58 3.64
N LYS A 146 -19.56 -4.60 4.44
CA LYS A 146 -20.98 -4.25 4.57
C LYS A 146 -21.58 -3.73 3.26
N ARG A 147 -20.82 -2.95 2.48
CA ARG A 147 -21.32 -2.34 1.25
C ARG A 147 -21.33 -3.30 0.05
N PHE A 148 -20.28 -4.09 -0.10
CA PHE A 148 -20.05 -4.92 -1.29
C PHE A 148 -20.38 -6.40 -1.10
N GLY A 149 -20.53 -6.87 0.15
CA GLY A 149 -20.78 -8.27 0.49
C GLY A 149 -19.49 -9.11 0.37
N SER A 150 -19.01 -9.36 -0.85
CA SER A 150 -17.79 -10.14 -1.06
C SER A 150 -16.58 -9.29 -1.45
N ALA A 151 -15.40 -9.83 -1.17
CA ALA A 151 -14.12 -9.20 -1.54
C ALA A 151 -13.97 -9.11 -3.06
N GLU A 152 -14.39 -10.13 -3.80
CA GLU A 152 -14.32 -10.16 -5.26
C GLU A 152 -15.11 -9.01 -5.89
N ILE A 153 -16.31 -8.71 -5.39
CA ILE A 153 -17.13 -7.57 -5.86
C ILE A 153 -16.41 -6.26 -5.56
N PHE A 154 -15.87 -6.10 -4.36
CA PHE A 154 -15.12 -4.89 -4.02
C PHE A 154 -13.89 -4.72 -4.92
N PHE A 155 -13.06 -5.74 -5.04
CA PHE A 155 -11.80 -5.66 -5.78
C PHE A 155 -11.98 -5.69 -7.30
N HIS A 156 -13.16 -5.91 -7.81
CA HIS A 156 -13.42 -5.74 -9.25
C HIS A 156 -13.05 -4.32 -9.71
N GLU A 157 -13.41 -3.31 -8.93
CA GLU A 157 -13.17 -1.90 -9.27
C GLU A 157 -12.26 -1.16 -8.28
N HIS A 158 -11.94 -1.75 -7.13
CA HIS A 158 -11.21 -1.08 -6.06
C HIS A 158 -9.88 -1.79 -5.75
N MET A 159 -8.91 -1.04 -5.24
CA MET A 159 -7.68 -1.57 -4.65
C MET A 159 -7.31 -0.76 -3.42
N VAL A 160 -6.67 -1.38 -2.44
CA VAL A 160 -6.18 -0.71 -1.23
C VAL A 160 -4.67 -0.90 -1.13
N MET A 161 -3.92 0.19 -0.95
CA MET A 161 -2.47 0.16 -0.83
C MET A 161 -2.01 1.06 0.32
N ASN A 162 -0.82 0.85 0.84
CA ASN A 162 -0.12 1.81 1.67
C ASN A 162 0.98 2.51 0.86
N TYR A 163 1.17 3.80 1.14
CA TYR A 163 2.25 4.59 0.54
C TYR A 163 3.63 4.07 0.97
N CYS A 164 3.84 3.90 2.27
CA CYS A 164 5.08 3.39 2.85
C CYS A 164 4.88 1.94 3.32
N PRO A 165 5.78 1.00 3.01
CA PRO A 165 5.67 -0.38 3.46
C PRO A 165 6.21 -0.62 4.87
N LEU A 166 6.94 0.34 5.47
CA LEU A 166 7.62 0.18 6.74
C LEU A 166 6.77 0.63 7.94
N ALA A 167 6.85 -0.15 9.03
CA ALA A 167 6.42 0.30 10.34
C ALA A 167 7.65 0.62 11.19
N PHE A 168 7.60 1.73 11.93
CA PHE A 168 8.69 2.19 12.77
C PHE A 168 8.28 2.13 14.24
N CYS A 169 9.14 1.59 15.09
CA CYS A 169 8.91 1.47 16.50
C CYS A 169 10.06 2.12 17.28
N GLU A 170 9.74 2.97 18.24
CA GLU A 170 10.70 3.55 19.17
C GLU A 170 11.09 2.52 20.25
N GLY A 171 12.20 2.70 20.94
CA GLY A 171 12.62 1.81 22.04
C GLY A 171 11.60 1.66 23.18
N SER A 172 10.66 2.60 23.32
CA SER A 172 9.51 2.51 24.24
C SER A 172 8.40 1.56 23.79
N GLY A 173 8.41 1.15 22.53
CA GLY A 173 7.32 0.43 21.85
C GLY A 173 6.28 1.34 21.20
N ARG A 174 6.52 2.67 21.19
CA ARG A 174 5.64 3.64 20.52
C ARG A 174 5.80 3.53 19.01
N ASN A 175 4.66 3.51 18.29
CA ASN A 175 4.66 3.60 16.84
C ASN A 175 5.06 5.01 16.38
N ARG A 176 5.95 5.09 15.38
CA ARG A 176 6.35 6.34 14.74
C ARG A 176 5.91 6.34 13.29
N THR A 177 5.35 7.43 12.82
CA THR A 177 4.87 7.56 11.44
C THR A 177 5.97 8.14 10.54
N PRO A 178 5.95 7.85 9.22
CA PRO A 178 6.98 8.33 8.29
C PRO A 178 7.19 9.84 8.27
N ASP A 179 6.14 10.62 8.49
CA ASP A 179 6.21 12.09 8.54
C ASP A 179 6.98 12.64 9.75
N LYS A 180 7.19 11.80 10.77
CA LYS A 180 7.92 12.15 12.01
C LYS A 180 9.40 11.77 11.96
N LEU A 181 9.87 11.19 10.87
CA LEU A 181 11.28 10.89 10.66
C LEU A 181 12.08 12.18 10.39
N PRO A 182 13.38 12.20 10.70
CA PRO A 182 14.30 13.28 10.29
C PRO A 182 14.24 13.54 8.79
N ALA A 183 14.45 14.79 8.37
CA ALA A 183 14.24 15.23 7.00
C ALA A 183 15.09 14.45 5.98
N ASN A 184 16.36 14.19 6.29
CA ASN A 184 17.28 13.44 5.43
C ASN A 184 16.84 11.98 5.25
N GLU A 185 16.43 11.28 6.32
CA GLU A 185 15.94 9.91 6.27
C GLU A 185 14.60 9.82 5.53
N ARG A 186 13.70 10.77 5.84
CA ARG A 186 12.40 10.88 5.20
C ARG A 186 12.50 11.11 3.69
N MET A 187 13.45 11.91 3.25
CA MET A 187 13.66 12.19 1.83
C MET A 187 13.99 10.91 1.05
N LEU A 188 14.91 10.08 1.56
CA LEU A 188 15.30 8.82 0.91
C LEU A 188 14.14 7.81 0.90
N LEU A 189 13.43 7.69 2.03
CA LEU A 189 12.25 6.83 2.11
C LEU A 189 11.16 7.26 1.15
N PHE A 190 10.87 8.57 1.10
CA PHE A 190 9.81 9.09 0.25
C PHE A 190 10.16 8.96 -1.22
N ALA A 191 11.42 9.12 -1.63
CA ALA A 191 11.82 8.89 -3.01
C ALA A 191 11.45 7.48 -3.49
N ALA A 192 11.76 6.43 -2.68
CA ALA A 192 11.40 5.06 -3.01
C ALA A 192 9.87 4.82 -3.02
N CYS A 193 9.15 5.40 -2.07
CA CYS A 193 7.69 5.28 -1.98
C CYS A 193 6.98 6.05 -3.10
N ASP A 194 7.48 7.22 -3.49
CA ASP A 194 6.94 8.04 -4.58
C ASP A 194 7.05 7.30 -5.92
N ASP A 195 8.22 6.70 -6.19
CA ASP A 195 8.44 5.92 -7.41
C ASP A 195 7.50 4.72 -7.46
N HIS A 196 7.32 4.04 -6.32
CA HIS A 196 6.36 2.94 -6.21
C HIS A 196 4.91 3.41 -6.45
N LEU A 197 4.50 4.53 -5.85
CA LEU A 197 3.15 5.08 -6.03
C LEU A 197 2.88 5.43 -7.50
N ARG A 198 3.84 6.08 -8.18
CA ARG A 198 3.74 6.37 -9.63
C ARG A 198 3.58 5.09 -10.44
N GLU A 199 4.36 4.06 -10.11
CA GLU A 199 4.29 2.78 -10.82
C GLU A 199 2.95 2.06 -10.58
N VAL A 200 2.44 2.04 -9.35
CA VAL A 200 1.11 1.48 -9.03
C VAL A 200 0.00 2.20 -9.80
N VAL A 201 0.01 3.53 -9.82
CA VAL A 201 -0.96 4.33 -10.58
C VAL A 201 -0.87 4.04 -12.08
N ARG A 202 0.33 3.91 -12.64
CA ARG A 202 0.55 3.56 -14.04
C ARG A 202 0.02 2.16 -14.38
N ILE A 203 0.16 1.19 -13.47
CA ILE A 203 -0.30 -0.20 -13.68
C ILE A 203 -1.81 -0.29 -13.55
N LEU A 204 -2.38 0.23 -12.47
CA LEU A 204 -3.80 0.11 -12.17
C LEU A 204 -4.68 1.10 -12.92
N GLN A 205 -4.12 2.21 -13.40
CA GLN A 205 -4.80 3.29 -14.14
C GLN A 205 -6.12 3.71 -13.48
N PRO A 206 -6.12 4.06 -12.18
CA PRO A 206 -7.35 4.41 -11.49
C PRO A 206 -7.92 5.73 -12.01
N GLU A 207 -9.25 5.86 -12.00
CA GLU A 207 -9.91 7.16 -12.20
C GLU A 207 -9.81 8.00 -10.93
N TRP A 208 -9.90 7.36 -9.76
CA TRP A 208 -9.79 7.99 -8.46
C TRP A 208 -8.64 7.42 -7.63
N LEU A 209 -7.82 8.28 -7.07
CA LEU A 209 -6.96 7.99 -5.94
C LEU A 209 -7.58 8.60 -4.69
N VAL A 210 -8.13 7.77 -3.83
CA VAL A 210 -8.78 8.20 -2.59
C VAL A 210 -7.82 7.99 -1.42
N ALA A 211 -7.29 9.09 -0.92
CA ALA A 211 -6.42 9.09 0.24
C ALA A 211 -7.21 8.81 1.53
N VAL A 212 -6.67 7.94 2.38
CA VAL A 212 -7.21 7.64 3.70
C VAL A 212 -6.41 8.45 4.73
N GLY A 213 -6.90 9.66 5.04
CA GLY A 213 -6.27 10.62 5.94
C GLY A 213 -5.34 11.62 5.24
N ASP A 214 -4.95 12.65 6.00
CA ASP A 214 -4.28 13.86 5.49
C ASP A 214 -2.90 13.58 4.90
N PHE A 215 -2.11 12.71 5.54
CA PHE A 215 -0.78 12.37 5.05
C PHE A 215 -0.82 11.80 3.64
N ALA A 216 -1.67 10.79 3.42
CA ALA A 216 -1.81 10.15 2.12
C ALA A 216 -2.32 11.14 1.06
N GLY A 217 -3.25 12.04 1.44
CA GLY A 217 -3.77 13.08 0.57
C GLY A 217 -2.70 14.08 0.14
N LYS A 218 -1.86 14.53 1.08
CA LYS A 218 -0.74 15.41 0.78
C LYS A 218 0.26 14.74 -0.16
N ARG A 219 0.68 13.51 0.16
CA ARG A 219 1.65 12.77 -0.69
C ARG A 219 1.10 12.49 -2.07
N ALA A 220 -0.17 12.08 -2.19
CA ALA A 220 -0.78 11.83 -3.49
C ALA A 220 -0.73 13.07 -4.39
N ARG A 221 -1.08 14.26 -3.86
CA ARG A 221 -1.04 15.53 -4.63
C ARG A 221 0.37 15.94 -5.01
N GLU A 222 1.37 15.66 -4.16
CA GLU A 222 2.77 16.01 -4.45
C GLU A 222 3.40 15.05 -5.47
N VAL A 223 2.99 13.79 -5.50
CA VAL A 223 3.63 12.72 -6.30
C VAL A 223 2.97 12.53 -7.65
N ILE A 224 1.63 12.62 -7.69
CA ILE A 224 0.85 12.38 -8.90
C ILE A 224 0.58 13.72 -9.59
N ALA A 225 1.30 13.93 -10.67
CA ALA A 225 1.12 15.11 -11.52
C ALA A 225 -0.09 14.92 -12.47
N ASN A 226 -0.65 16.04 -12.94
CA ASN A 226 -1.68 16.05 -13.98
C ASN A 226 -1.18 15.36 -15.28
N PRO A 227 -2.06 14.70 -16.00
CA PRO A 227 -3.46 14.42 -15.72
C PRO A 227 -3.66 13.18 -14.82
N PRO A 228 -4.94 12.89 -14.50
CA PRO A 228 -5.45 12.03 -13.44
C PRO A 228 -4.65 10.74 -13.12
N PRO A 229 -4.93 10.16 -11.92
CA PRO A 229 -6.26 10.08 -11.28
C PRO A 229 -6.72 11.36 -10.60
N ARG A 230 -8.04 11.54 -10.49
CA ARG A 230 -8.62 12.53 -9.57
C ARG A 230 -8.23 12.16 -8.15
N ILE A 231 -7.84 13.13 -7.34
CA ILE A 231 -7.41 12.88 -5.97
C ILE A 231 -8.53 13.30 -5.02
N GLY A 232 -9.14 12.32 -4.36
CA GLY A 232 -10.07 12.50 -3.25
C GLY A 232 -9.42 12.18 -1.91
N GLN A 233 -10.15 12.47 -0.82
CA GLN A 233 -9.68 12.17 0.53
C GLN A 233 -10.86 11.83 1.43
N ILE A 234 -10.67 10.81 2.28
CA ILE A 234 -11.60 10.47 3.37
C ILE A 234 -10.90 10.53 4.71
N LEU A 235 -11.68 10.69 5.76
CA LEU A 235 -11.21 10.71 7.14
C LEU A 235 -10.45 9.42 7.46
N HIS A 236 -9.33 9.53 8.20
CA HIS A 236 -8.57 8.34 8.62
C HIS A 236 -9.34 7.54 9.69
N PRO A 237 -9.45 6.20 9.58
CA PRO A 237 -10.22 5.36 10.51
C PRO A 237 -9.58 5.14 11.88
N SER A 238 -8.42 5.74 12.16
CA SER A 238 -7.70 5.55 13.43
C SER A 238 -8.45 6.13 14.62
N PRO A 239 -8.47 5.44 15.78
CA PRO A 239 -8.93 6.02 17.03
C PRO A 239 -8.18 7.28 17.48
N ALA A 240 -6.94 7.45 17.01
CA ALA A 240 -6.16 8.67 17.25
C ALA A 240 -6.69 9.89 16.49
N CYS A 241 -7.64 9.71 15.56
CA CYS A 241 -8.39 10.78 14.92
C CYS A 241 -9.73 10.94 15.63
N PRO A 242 -9.94 11.97 16.49
CA PRO A 242 -11.15 12.10 17.30
C PRO A 242 -12.45 12.07 16.49
N ALA A 243 -12.46 12.72 15.33
CA ALA A 243 -13.63 12.76 14.44
C ALA A 243 -14.07 11.37 13.94
N SER A 244 -13.15 10.38 13.95
CA SER A 244 -13.45 9.01 13.50
C SER A 244 -14.15 8.15 14.55
N ASN A 245 -14.23 8.59 15.80
CA ASN A 245 -14.63 7.71 16.91
C ASN A 245 -16.14 7.49 17.02
N ASN A 246 -16.97 8.41 16.53
CA ASN A 246 -18.42 8.30 16.68
C ASN A 246 -19.12 7.55 15.55
N ASN A 247 -18.74 7.76 14.31
CA ASN A 247 -19.38 7.11 13.14
C ASN A 247 -18.48 7.21 11.91
N TRP A 248 -17.27 6.65 11.97
CA TRP A 248 -16.36 6.73 10.86
C TRP A 248 -16.95 6.22 9.54
N ALA A 249 -17.65 5.09 9.58
CA ALA A 249 -18.22 4.47 8.38
C ALA A 249 -19.26 5.37 7.68
N GLY A 250 -20.11 6.06 8.46
CA GLY A 250 -21.06 7.03 7.92
C GLY A 250 -20.35 8.23 7.31
N ILE A 251 -19.38 8.80 8.03
CA ILE A 251 -18.60 9.96 7.54
C ILE A 251 -17.87 9.60 6.25
N ALA A 252 -17.15 8.49 6.21
CA ALA A 252 -16.44 8.04 5.02
C ALA A 252 -17.38 7.76 3.84
N THR A 253 -18.55 7.20 4.09
CA THR A 253 -19.57 6.98 3.06
C THR A 253 -20.06 8.29 2.47
N THR A 254 -20.38 9.29 3.30
CA THR A 254 -20.77 10.63 2.85
C THR A 254 -19.66 11.27 2.02
N GLN A 255 -18.42 11.27 2.51
CA GLN A 255 -17.27 11.80 1.77
C GLN A 255 -17.08 11.14 0.40
N LEU A 256 -17.24 9.80 0.31
CA LEU A 256 -17.12 9.09 -0.96
C LEU A 256 -18.26 9.40 -1.94
N ARG A 257 -19.46 9.68 -1.42
CA ARG A 257 -20.60 10.15 -2.24
C ARG A 257 -20.39 11.58 -2.72
N ASP A 258 -19.95 12.47 -1.86
CA ASP A 258 -19.70 13.88 -2.19
C ASP A 258 -18.59 14.02 -3.25
N LEU A 259 -17.60 13.12 -3.23
CA LEU A 259 -16.57 12.99 -4.27
C LEU A 259 -17.13 12.42 -5.59
N GLY A 260 -18.30 11.78 -5.59
CA GLY A 260 -18.82 11.05 -6.74
C GLY A 260 -18.16 9.68 -6.98
N VAL A 261 -17.40 9.18 -5.99
CA VAL A 261 -16.78 7.84 -6.04
C VAL A 261 -17.82 6.75 -5.84
N TRP A 262 -18.78 7.01 -4.95
CA TRP A 262 -19.91 6.11 -4.69
C TRP A 262 -21.26 6.80 -4.98
N LYS A 263 -22.23 5.99 -5.38
CA LYS A 263 -23.64 6.40 -5.51
C LYS A 263 -24.38 6.22 -4.18
#